data_0d71b40f9269ed3e220c4d2e32f07318
#
_entry.id   0d71b40f9269ed3e220c4d2e32f07318
#
_cell.length_a   1.000
_cell.length_b   1.000
_cell.length_c   1.000
_cell.angle_alpha   90.00
_cell.angle_beta   90.00
_cell.angle_gamma   90.00
#
_symmetry.space_group_name_H-M   'P 1'
#
loop_
_entity.id
_entity.type
_entity.pdbx_description
1 polymer ?
#
loop_
_entity_poly.entity_id
_entity_poly.type
_entity_poly.pdbx_seq_one_letter_code
_entity_poly.pdbx_strand_id
1 'polypeptide(L)'
;HPQRIFFTQTANHYNLAVSSPAKDDDAITVTIAALKVNEIRHLVPLGDMIVLTSGGEWKVSGIDDVITPSGIQIEPQTYYGATELPPIVAGDVVIYMQPGQTVRDLAYKFETDAYSGNDISILARHMFDNFTIVDWSYAQAPHSIIWCVRDDGTMAALTYIREQEVYGWTRHTTDGLFKSVASVQEGDNDFLYTVVERTVNSRTVKYIERLHEHDIDNLQDAFHVDSGLSFDNPVAITGCTSASPVVITATSHGFSNGDVVDINGIKVVDATQTLG
;
A
#
# COMPACT_ATOMS: atom_id res chain seq x y z
N HIS A 1 -6.28 -28.56 1.42
CA HIS A 1 -6.69 -28.95 0.06
C HIS A 1 -6.70 -27.69 -0.81
N PRO A 2 -5.90 -27.59 -1.87
CA PRO A 2 -5.63 -26.30 -2.54
C PRO A 2 -6.86 -25.68 -3.24
N GLN A 3 -7.91 -26.45 -3.48
CA GLN A 3 -9.11 -26.02 -4.20
C GLN A 3 -10.39 -26.00 -3.34
N ARG A 4 -10.27 -26.14 -2.03
CA ARG A 4 -11.42 -26.16 -1.12
C ARG A 4 -11.50 -24.91 -0.28
N ILE A 5 -12.73 -24.41 -0.13
CA ILE A 5 -13.09 -23.36 0.79
C ILE A 5 -13.94 -23.98 1.90
N PHE A 6 -13.65 -23.60 3.12
CA PHE A 6 -14.39 -23.99 4.31
C PHE A 6 -14.99 -22.74 4.93
N PHE A 7 -16.30 -22.73 5.09
CA PHE A 7 -17.02 -21.71 5.82
C PHE A 7 -17.43 -22.28 7.16
N THR A 8 -17.26 -21.52 8.21
CA THR A 8 -17.73 -21.87 9.54
C THR A 8 -19.23 -21.71 9.65
N GLN A 9 -19.80 -22.32 10.67
CA GLN A 9 -21.21 -22.14 11.00
C GLN A 9 -21.53 -20.66 11.24
N THR A 10 -22.70 -20.22 10.82
CA THR A 10 -23.16 -18.84 10.99
C THR A 10 -23.06 -18.41 12.45
N ALA A 11 -22.49 -17.24 12.69
CA ALA A 11 -22.24 -16.66 14.01
C ALA A 11 -21.33 -17.47 14.94
N ASN A 12 -20.66 -18.53 14.46
CA ASN A 12 -19.70 -19.31 15.24
C ASN A 12 -18.42 -19.61 14.46
N HIS A 13 -17.45 -18.73 14.55
CA HIS A 13 -16.20 -18.77 13.76
C HIS A 13 -15.28 -19.95 14.06
N TYR A 14 -15.57 -20.74 15.07
CA TYR A 14 -14.75 -21.90 15.46
C TYR A 14 -15.46 -23.24 15.19
N ASN A 15 -16.69 -23.22 14.66
CA ASN A 15 -17.47 -24.40 14.44
C ASN A 15 -17.57 -24.76 12.95
N LEU A 16 -17.07 -25.93 12.61
CA LEU A 16 -17.17 -26.56 11.28
C LEU A 16 -18.11 -27.76 11.26
N ALA A 17 -19.01 -27.85 12.23
CA ALA A 17 -19.98 -28.97 12.31
C ALA A 17 -21.09 -28.83 11.27
N VAL A 18 -21.56 -29.97 10.82
CA VAL A 18 -22.70 -30.13 9.91
C VAL A 18 -23.76 -30.97 10.61
N SER A 19 -24.99 -30.50 10.60
CA SER A 19 -26.13 -31.17 11.22
C SER A 19 -26.69 -32.27 10.29
N SER A 20 -27.44 -33.20 10.88
CA SER A 20 -28.24 -34.17 10.11
C SER A 20 -29.68 -34.18 10.66
N PRO A 21 -30.67 -33.70 9.89
CA PRO A 21 -30.58 -33.09 8.56
C PRO A 21 -29.82 -31.76 8.54
N ALA A 22 -29.27 -31.39 7.40
CA ALA A 22 -28.55 -30.12 7.21
C ALA A 22 -29.48 -28.92 7.48
N LYS A 23 -28.90 -27.88 8.11
CA LYS A 23 -29.56 -26.61 8.41
C LYS A 23 -28.88 -25.48 7.62
N ASP A 24 -29.59 -24.38 7.45
CA ASP A 24 -29.09 -23.22 6.70
C ASP A 24 -27.92 -22.49 7.39
N ASP A 25 -27.76 -22.71 8.70
CA ASP A 25 -26.66 -22.15 9.50
C ASP A 25 -25.44 -23.05 9.63
N ASP A 26 -25.47 -24.25 9.04
CA ASP A 26 -24.38 -25.24 9.11
C ASP A 26 -23.12 -24.76 8.35
N ALA A 27 -21.99 -25.35 8.74
CA ALA A 27 -20.73 -25.14 8.05
C ALA A 27 -20.78 -25.66 6.60
N ILE A 28 -20.09 -24.96 5.70
CA ILE A 28 -20.08 -25.27 4.28
C ILE A 28 -18.67 -25.70 3.85
N THR A 29 -18.58 -26.75 3.08
CA THR A 29 -17.37 -27.16 2.40
C THR A 29 -17.64 -27.22 0.90
N VAL A 30 -16.90 -26.41 0.15
CA VAL A 30 -17.07 -26.35 -1.29
C VAL A 30 -15.73 -26.51 -2.01
N THR A 31 -15.76 -27.13 -3.18
CA THR A 31 -14.58 -27.36 -4.01
C THR A 31 -14.78 -26.64 -5.34
N ILE A 32 -13.81 -25.82 -5.72
CA ILE A 32 -13.80 -25.18 -7.04
C ILE A 32 -13.48 -26.25 -8.08
N ALA A 33 -14.47 -26.59 -8.90
CA ALA A 33 -14.31 -27.53 -9.99
C ALA A 33 -13.87 -26.82 -11.25
N ALA A 34 -12.62 -26.97 -11.63
CA ALA A 34 -12.06 -26.41 -12.85
C ALA A 34 -11.35 -27.49 -13.68
N LEU A 35 -11.17 -27.21 -14.98
CA LEU A 35 -10.47 -28.12 -15.91
C LEU A 35 -8.98 -28.32 -15.53
N LYS A 36 -8.40 -27.40 -14.77
CA LYS A 36 -7.03 -27.46 -14.25
C LYS A 36 -7.06 -27.35 -12.73
N VAL A 37 -6.01 -27.83 -12.08
CA VAL A 37 -5.84 -27.61 -10.63
C VAL A 37 -5.59 -26.11 -10.44
N ASN A 38 -6.54 -25.44 -9.82
CA ASN A 38 -6.47 -24.02 -9.49
C ASN A 38 -6.29 -23.88 -7.99
N GLU A 39 -5.08 -23.57 -7.59
CA GLU A 39 -4.78 -23.28 -6.19
C GLU A 39 -5.42 -21.97 -5.77
N ILE A 40 -6.20 -21.98 -4.70
CA ILE A 40 -6.76 -20.77 -4.10
C ILE A 40 -5.62 -20.00 -3.46
N ARG A 41 -5.45 -18.74 -3.84
CA ARG A 41 -4.41 -17.86 -3.33
C ARG A 41 -4.97 -16.80 -2.39
N HIS A 42 -6.07 -16.16 -2.77
CA HIS A 42 -6.67 -15.09 -1.98
C HIS A 42 -8.20 -15.19 -1.99
N LEU A 43 -8.78 -14.79 -0.88
CA LEU A 43 -10.22 -14.57 -0.72
C LEU A 43 -10.43 -13.09 -0.46
N VAL A 44 -11.21 -12.44 -1.30
CA VAL A 44 -11.41 -10.98 -1.23
C VAL A 44 -12.90 -10.70 -1.05
N PRO A 45 -13.31 -10.10 0.08
CA PRO A 45 -14.68 -9.68 0.28
C PRO A 45 -14.94 -8.38 -0.50
N LEU A 46 -15.88 -8.43 -1.42
CA LEU A 46 -16.53 -7.27 -2.06
C LEU A 46 -18.03 -7.35 -1.79
N GLY A 47 -18.87 -6.93 -2.74
CA GLY A 47 -20.31 -7.22 -2.70
C GLY A 47 -20.56 -8.72 -2.65
N ASP A 48 -19.82 -9.49 -3.48
CA ASP A 48 -19.68 -10.95 -3.42
C ASP A 48 -18.31 -11.32 -2.85
N MET A 49 -18.09 -12.60 -2.55
CA MET A 49 -16.76 -13.09 -2.23
C MET A 49 -16.02 -13.46 -3.51
N ILE A 50 -14.95 -12.76 -3.80
CA ILE A 50 -14.06 -13.06 -4.93
C ILE A 50 -12.97 -14.03 -4.48
N VAL A 51 -12.78 -15.09 -5.25
CA VAL A 51 -11.74 -16.09 -5.03
C VAL A 51 -10.73 -15.99 -6.15
N LEU A 52 -9.54 -15.52 -5.81
CA LEU A 52 -8.41 -15.47 -6.73
C LEU A 52 -7.64 -16.77 -6.65
N THR A 53 -7.51 -17.46 -7.79
CA THR A 53 -6.79 -18.72 -7.88
C THR A 53 -5.59 -18.59 -8.83
N SER A 54 -4.74 -19.60 -8.85
CA SER A 54 -3.59 -19.63 -9.75
C SER A 54 -3.96 -19.64 -11.25
N GLY A 55 -5.19 -19.96 -11.61
CA GLY A 55 -5.60 -20.10 -13.01
C GLY A 55 -6.91 -19.39 -13.36
N GLY A 56 -7.48 -18.60 -12.48
CA GLY A 56 -8.70 -17.84 -12.75
C GLY A 56 -9.31 -17.20 -11.52
N GLU A 57 -10.27 -16.34 -11.76
CA GLU A 57 -11.01 -15.57 -10.77
C GLU A 57 -12.45 -16.09 -10.71
N TRP A 58 -12.95 -16.29 -9.50
CA TRP A 58 -14.23 -16.89 -9.23
C TRP A 58 -15.05 -16.01 -8.31
N LYS A 59 -16.35 -15.96 -8.55
CA LYS A 59 -17.33 -15.36 -7.66
C LYS A 59 -17.99 -16.47 -6.83
N VAL A 60 -18.11 -16.24 -5.54
CA VAL A 60 -18.90 -17.06 -4.62
C VAL A 60 -20.03 -16.19 -4.09
N SER A 61 -21.25 -16.61 -4.36
CA SER A 61 -22.47 -15.93 -3.94
C SER A 61 -23.47 -16.93 -3.37
N GLY A 62 -24.56 -16.45 -2.81
CA GLY A 62 -25.68 -17.25 -2.35
C GLY A 62 -26.90 -17.04 -3.24
N ILE A 63 -27.86 -17.95 -3.16
CA ILE A 63 -29.20 -17.71 -3.68
C ILE A 63 -29.86 -16.64 -2.82
N ASP A 64 -30.46 -15.65 -3.45
CA ASP A 64 -31.06 -14.48 -2.78
C ASP A 64 -30.07 -13.75 -1.85
N ASP A 65 -28.80 -13.64 -2.29
CA ASP A 65 -27.70 -12.99 -1.57
C ASP A 65 -27.34 -13.63 -0.21
N VAL A 66 -27.85 -14.82 0.08
CA VAL A 66 -27.56 -15.55 1.31
C VAL A 66 -26.79 -16.84 1.00
N ILE A 67 -25.57 -16.94 1.54
CA ILE A 67 -24.75 -18.16 1.42
C ILE A 67 -25.24 -19.19 2.43
N THR A 68 -25.84 -20.27 1.93
CA THR A 68 -26.31 -21.43 2.72
C THR A 68 -25.74 -22.74 2.17
N PRO A 69 -25.71 -23.82 2.93
CA PRO A 69 -25.23 -25.13 2.43
C PRO A 69 -25.90 -25.60 1.15
N SER A 70 -27.19 -25.27 0.97
CA SER A 70 -28.00 -25.65 -0.21
C SER A 70 -28.02 -24.57 -1.30
N GLY A 71 -27.62 -23.34 -0.99
CA GLY A 71 -27.76 -22.18 -1.86
C GLY A 71 -26.44 -21.53 -2.34
N ILE A 72 -25.29 -22.13 -2.04
CA ILE A 72 -24.01 -21.58 -2.50
C ILE A 72 -23.80 -21.79 -4.00
N GLN A 73 -23.38 -20.72 -4.67
CA GLN A 73 -23.05 -20.69 -6.09
C GLN A 73 -21.59 -20.29 -6.28
N ILE A 74 -20.91 -20.95 -7.22
CA ILE A 74 -19.53 -20.66 -7.57
C ILE A 74 -19.44 -20.53 -9.07
N GLU A 75 -19.10 -19.34 -9.54
CA GLU A 75 -19.11 -19.00 -10.93
C GLU A 75 -17.74 -18.47 -11.37
N PRO A 76 -17.16 -18.99 -12.48
CA PRO A 76 -15.95 -18.43 -13.04
C PRO A 76 -16.25 -17.04 -13.62
N GLN A 77 -15.38 -16.09 -13.35
CA GLN A 77 -15.46 -14.73 -13.87
C GLN A 77 -14.45 -14.50 -14.99
N THR A 78 -13.19 -14.77 -14.72
CA THR A 78 -12.09 -14.65 -15.68
C THR A 78 -11.08 -15.80 -15.48
N TYR A 79 -10.15 -15.96 -16.43
CA TYR A 79 -9.17 -17.05 -16.45
C TYR A 79 -7.72 -16.55 -16.53
N TYR A 80 -7.44 -15.42 -15.89
CA TYR A 80 -6.07 -14.87 -15.88
C TYR A 80 -5.20 -15.47 -14.77
N GLY A 81 -5.78 -15.71 -13.62
CA GLY A 81 -5.09 -16.18 -12.43
C GLY A 81 -4.35 -15.07 -11.67
N ALA A 82 -4.10 -15.32 -10.40
CA ALA A 82 -3.39 -14.41 -9.51
C ALA A 82 -2.08 -15.02 -9.00
N THR A 83 -1.10 -14.17 -8.64
CA THR A 83 0.12 -14.57 -7.95
C THR A 83 -0.11 -14.70 -6.44
N GLU A 84 0.95 -14.99 -5.67
CA GLU A 84 0.89 -15.04 -4.21
C GLU A 84 0.90 -13.64 -3.56
N LEU A 85 1.19 -12.59 -4.34
CA LEU A 85 1.16 -11.22 -3.84
C LEU A 85 -0.27 -10.87 -3.38
N PRO A 86 -0.47 -10.45 -2.12
CA PRO A 86 -1.81 -10.13 -1.63
C PRO A 86 -2.48 -9.04 -2.48
N PRO A 87 -3.74 -9.19 -2.86
CA PRO A 87 -4.44 -8.17 -3.64
C PRO A 87 -4.72 -6.92 -2.81
N ILE A 88 -4.87 -5.79 -3.49
CA ILE A 88 -5.29 -4.52 -2.92
C ILE A 88 -6.77 -4.31 -3.24
N VAL A 89 -7.53 -3.86 -2.25
CA VAL A 89 -8.91 -3.40 -2.45
C VAL A 89 -8.91 -1.87 -2.46
N ALA A 90 -9.25 -1.30 -3.60
CA ALA A 90 -9.36 0.14 -3.79
C ALA A 90 -10.83 0.49 -4.10
N GLY A 91 -11.57 0.90 -3.08
CA GLY A 91 -13.01 1.10 -3.19
C GLY A 91 -13.76 -0.19 -3.49
N ASP A 92 -14.37 -0.27 -4.66
CA ASP A 92 -15.13 -1.44 -5.16
C ASP A 92 -14.33 -2.32 -6.13
N VAL A 93 -13.01 -2.13 -6.22
CA VAL A 93 -12.13 -2.79 -7.16
C VAL A 93 -11.07 -3.61 -6.43
N VAL A 94 -10.80 -4.80 -6.92
CA VAL A 94 -9.64 -5.61 -6.52
C VAL A 94 -8.51 -5.41 -7.52
N ILE A 95 -7.36 -4.99 -7.04
CA ILE A 95 -6.14 -4.90 -7.85
C ILE A 95 -5.24 -6.05 -7.47
N TYR A 96 -4.82 -6.82 -8.45
CA TYR A 96 -4.03 -8.04 -8.24
C TYR A 96 -2.96 -8.23 -9.32
N MET A 97 -1.96 -9.03 -8.99
CA MET A 97 -0.89 -9.39 -9.90
C MET A 97 -1.22 -10.70 -10.60
N GLN A 98 -1.31 -10.67 -11.93
CA GLN A 98 -1.42 -11.86 -12.76
C GLN A 98 -0.03 -12.52 -12.95
N PRO A 99 0.06 -13.86 -13.09
CA PRO A 99 1.27 -14.51 -13.56
C PRO A 99 1.76 -13.90 -14.90
N GLY A 100 3.06 -13.66 -15.02
CA GLY A 100 3.61 -12.93 -16.16
C GLY A 100 3.68 -11.41 -15.96
N GLN A 101 3.55 -10.95 -14.71
CA GLN A 101 3.86 -9.59 -14.27
C GLN A 101 2.94 -8.50 -14.86
N THR A 102 1.68 -8.85 -15.01
CA THR A 102 0.63 -7.92 -15.41
C THR A 102 -0.18 -7.52 -14.18
N VAL A 103 -0.29 -6.22 -13.94
CA VAL A 103 -1.18 -5.70 -12.91
C VAL A 103 -2.56 -5.51 -13.48
N ARG A 104 -3.56 -6.14 -12.83
CA ARG A 104 -4.96 -6.07 -13.27
C ARG A 104 -5.84 -5.48 -12.20
N ASP A 105 -6.87 -4.79 -12.64
CA ASP A 105 -8.03 -4.48 -11.82
C ASP A 105 -9.15 -5.53 -12.06
N LEU A 106 -10.02 -5.72 -11.12
CA LEU A 106 -11.21 -6.56 -11.22
C LEU A 106 -12.36 -5.83 -10.53
N ALA A 107 -13.40 -5.55 -11.27
CA ALA A 107 -14.59 -4.88 -10.77
C ALA A 107 -15.86 -5.46 -11.39
N TYR A 108 -16.97 -5.33 -10.69
CA TYR A 108 -18.27 -5.69 -11.21
C TYR A 108 -18.68 -4.74 -12.35
N LYS A 109 -19.16 -5.32 -13.46
CA LYS A 109 -19.74 -4.59 -14.59
C LYS A 109 -21.19 -4.99 -14.76
N PHE A 110 -22.06 -4.02 -14.57
CA PHE A 110 -23.51 -4.22 -14.65
C PHE A 110 -23.96 -4.67 -16.05
N GLU A 111 -23.30 -4.18 -17.10
CA GLU A 111 -23.67 -4.50 -18.49
C GLU A 111 -23.48 -5.98 -18.84
N THR A 112 -22.58 -6.65 -18.16
CA THR A 112 -22.27 -8.08 -18.39
C THR A 112 -22.70 -8.97 -17.25
N ASP A 113 -23.19 -8.39 -16.16
CA ASP A 113 -23.51 -9.07 -14.89
C ASP A 113 -22.36 -9.97 -14.42
N ALA A 114 -21.15 -9.46 -14.51
CA ALA A 114 -19.95 -10.23 -14.21
C ALA A 114 -18.81 -9.34 -13.73
N TYR A 115 -17.90 -9.93 -12.97
CA TYR A 115 -16.63 -9.30 -12.66
C TYR A 115 -15.68 -9.41 -13.83
N SER A 116 -15.17 -8.30 -14.27
CA SER A 116 -14.17 -8.25 -15.34
C SER A 116 -13.17 -7.14 -15.08
N GLY A 117 -11.98 -7.28 -15.65
CA GLY A 117 -10.91 -6.35 -15.38
C GLY A 117 -10.02 -6.06 -16.58
N ASN A 118 -9.26 -4.98 -16.45
CA ASN A 118 -8.35 -4.50 -17.46
C ASN A 118 -6.89 -4.72 -17.03
N ASP A 119 -5.98 -4.75 -18.00
CA ASP A 119 -4.56 -4.64 -17.78
C ASP A 119 -4.22 -3.16 -17.57
N ILE A 120 -3.98 -2.77 -16.32
CA ILE A 120 -3.62 -1.39 -15.95
C ILE A 120 -2.12 -1.12 -16.05
N SER A 121 -1.32 -2.14 -16.37
CA SER A 121 0.12 -2.03 -16.63
C SER A 121 0.48 -1.94 -18.12
N ILE A 122 -0.50 -1.99 -19.02
CA ILE A 122 -0.28 -2.13 -20.46
C ILE A 122 0.60 -1.02 -21.07
N LEU A 123 0.45 0.21 -20.60
CA LEU A 123 1.24 1.35 -21.08
C LEU A 123 2.62 1.46 -20.39
N ALA A 124 2.85 0.68 -19.33
CA ALA A 124 4.07 0.70 -18.54
C ALA A 124 4.79 -0.65 -18.52
N ARG A 125 4.58 -1.49 -19.50
CA ARG A 125 5.17 -2.84 -19.61
C ARG A 125 6.68 -2.86 -19.38
N HIS A 126 7.41 -1.88 -19.89
CA HIS A 126 8.85 -1.73 -19.71
C HIS A 126 9.30 -1.66 -18.24
N MET A 127 8.40 -1.35 -17.32
CA MET A 127 8.68 -1.31 -15.89
C MET A 127 8.57 -2.70 -15.24
N PHE A 128 7.93 -3.67 -15.90
CA PHE A 128 7.59 -4.98 -15.34
C PHE A 128 8.17 -6.16 -16.13
N ASP A 129 8.54 -6.00 -17.41
CA ASP A 129 8.91 -7.12 -18.31
C ASP A 129 10.02 -8.04 -17.76
N ASN A 130 10.90 -7.55 -16.87
CA ASN A 130 11.97 -8.36 -16.28
C ASN A 130 12.01 -8.26 -14.76
N PHE A 131 10.96 -7.72 -14.16
CA PHE A 131 10.91 -7.41 -12.73
C PHE A 131 9.61 -7.87 -12.12
N THR A 132 9.68 -8.36 -10.90
CA THR A 132 8.51 -8.81 -10.14
C THR A 132 8.21 -7.84 -9.02
N ILE A 133 6.95 -7.51 -8.80
CA ILE A 133 6.51 -6.80 -7.59
C ILE A 133 6.62 -7.78 -6.43
N VAL A 134 7.40 -7.42 -5.41
CA VAL A 134 7.60 -8.23 -4.22
C VAL A 134 6.77 -7.77 -3.02
N ASP A 135 6.40 -6.50 -3.02
CA ASP A 135 5.57 -5.90 -1.98
C ASP A 135 4.85 -4.68 -2.54
N TRP A 136 3.65 -4.38 -2.03
CA TRP A 136 2.92 -3.20 -2.38
C TRP A 136 1.97 -2.73 -1.29
N SER A 137 1.62 -1.44 -1.32
CA SER A 137 0.69 -0.82 -0.39
C SER A 137 -0.12 0.27 -1.07
N TYR A 138 -1.34 0.47 -0.61
CA TYR A 138 -2.25 1.47 -1.14
C TYR A 138 -2.39 2.65 -0.19
N ALA A 139 -2.10 3.85 -0.67
CA ALA A 139 -2.37 5.13 -0.02
C ALA A 139 -3.62 5.74 -0.67
N GLN A 140 -4.69 5.87 0.08
CA GLN A 140 -5.96 6.37 -0.41
C GLN A 140 -6.02 7.90 -0.41
N ALA A 141 -5.54 8.53 0.66
CA ALA A 141 -5.62 9.95 0.88
C ALA A 141 -4.22 10.61 0.91
N PRO A 142 -4.05 11.83 0.36
CA PRO A 142 -5.01 12.60 -0.44
C PRO A 142 -5.08 12.15 -1.90
N HIS A 143 -4.10 11.35 -2.33
CA HIS A 143 -3.97 10.87 -3.70
C HIS A 143 -4.07 9.35 -3.72
N SER A 144 -4.91 8.80 -4.56
CA SER A 144 -5.07 7.36 -4.74
C SER A 144 -3.81 6.78 -5.42
N ILE A 145 -2.84 6.33 -4.63
CA ILE A 145 -1.55 5.83 -5.11
C ILE A 145 -1.27 4.44 -4.58
N ILE A 146 -0.92 3.53 -5.48
CA ILE A 146 -0.41 2.20 -5.13
C ILE A 146 1.11 2.21 -5.29
N TRP A 147 1.80 2.00 -4.19
CA TRP A 147 3.26 1.93 -4.13
C TRP A 147 3.71 0.49 -4.25
N CYS A 148 4.61 0.20 -5.16
CA CYS A 148 5.06 -1.14 -5.50
C CYS A 148 6.57 -1.25 -5.39
N VAL A 149 7.07 -2.16 -4.59
CA VAL A 149 8.50 -2.50 -4.56
C VAL A 149 8.76 -3.63 -5.54
N ARG A 150 9.78 -3.46 -6.37
CA ARG A 150 10.26 -4.46 -7.31
C ARG A 150 11.40 -5.28 -6.71
N ASP A 151 11.64 -6.45 -7.28
CA ASP A 151 12.71 -7.37 -6.86
C ASP A 151 14.12 -6.79 -7.06
N ASP A 152 14.29 -5.83 -7.99
CA ASP A 152 15.56 -5.11 -8.18
C ASP A 152 15.80 -3.99 -7.14
N GLY A 153 14.86 -3.76 -6.23
CA GLY A 153 14.95 -2.71 -5.23
C GLY A 153 14.54 -1.33 -5.72
N THR A 154 14.01 -1.20 -6.92
CA THR A 154 13.37 0.01 -7.41
C THR A 154 11.91 0.04 -6.94
N MET A 155 11.36 1.21 -6.72
CA MET A 155 9.95 1.37 -6.40
C MET A 155 9.21 1.97 -7.61
N ALA A 156 8.03 1.45 -7.89
CA ALA A 156 7.08 2.00 -8.84
C ALA A 156 5.87 2.53 -8.08
N ALA A 157 5.19 3.53 -8.64
CA ALA A 157 3.94 4.02 -8.10
C ALA A 157 2.89 4.13 -9.21
N LEU A 158 1.68 3.71 -8.91
CA LEU A 158 0.51 3.82 -9.78
C LEU A 158 -0.46 4.84 -9.19
N THR A 159 -0.67 5.95 -9.88
CA THR A 159 -1.84 6.80 -9.62
C THR A 159 -3.05 6.14 -10.24
N TYR A 160 -4.01 5.76 -9.38
CA TYR A 160 -5.19 5.00 -9.79
C TYR A 160 -6.46 5.80 -9.51
N ILE A 161 -7.03 6.40 -10.56
CA ILE A 161 -8.30 7.16 -10.49
C ILE A 161 -9.23 6.56 -11.55
N ARG A 162 -10.03 5.59 -11.12
CA ARG A 162 -10.87 4.79 -12.01
C ARG A 162 -11.95 5.61 -12.70
N GLU A 163 -12.59 6.53 -11.96
CA GLU A 163 -13.69 7.37 -12.46
C GLU A 163 -13.26 8.25 -13.63
N GLN A 164 -11.98 8.53 -13.74
CA GLN A 164 -11.39 9.35 -14.80
C GLN A 164 -10.52 8.54 -15.76
N GLU A 165 -10.48 7.21 -15.59
CA GLU A 165 -9.63 6.30 -16.37
C GLU A 165 -8.13 6.69 -16.34
N VAL A 166 -7.66 7.25 -15.23
CA VAL A 166 -6.26 7.64 -15.05
C VAL A 166 -5.48 6.50 -14.41
N TYR A 167 -4.52 5.97 -15.15
CA TYR A 167 -3.60 4.91 -14.72
C TYR A 167 -2.17 5.35 -15.03
N GLY A 168 -1.60 6.17 -14.14
CA GLY A 168 -0.29 6.77 -14.33
C GLY A 168 0.80 6.04 -13.55
N TRP A 169 1.75 5.41 -14.24
CA TRP A 169 2.88 4.74 -13.61
C TRP A 169 4.10 5.65 -13.54
N THR A 170 4.76 5.69 -12.40
CA THR A 170 6.00 6.42 -12.16
C THR A 170 7.05 5.52 -11.53
N ARG A 171 8.33 5.85 -11.73
CA ARG A 171 9.46 5.12 -11.15
C ARG A 171 10.17 5.99 -10.13
N HIS A 172 10.46 5.41 -8.98
CA HIS A 172 11.18 6.04 -7.88
C HIS A 172 12.48 5.28 -7.60
N THR A 173 13.57 6.00 -7.48
CA THR A 173 14.89 5.47 -7.16
C THR A 173 15.46 6.21 -5.96
N THR A 174 16.30 5.55 -5.21
CA THR A 174 17.02 6.12 -4.07
C THR A 174 18.47 5.62 -4.11
N ASP A 175 19.36 6.26 -3.38
CA ASP A 175 20.71 5.71 -3.14
C ASP A 175 20.63 4.58 -2.11
N GLY A 176 20.11 3.46 -2.57
CA GLY A 176 19.79 2.27 -1.80
C GLY A 176 18.81 1.35 -2.55
N LEU A 177 18.25 0.39 -1.83
CA LEU A 177 17.29 -0.57 -2.37
C LEU A 177 16.03 -0.59 -1.50
N PHE A 178 14.88 -0.33 -2.08
CA PHE A 178 13.60 -0.52 -1.43
C PHE A 178 13.35 -2.02 -1.20
N LYS A 179 12.92 -2.40 0.00
CA LYS A 179 12.68 -3.80 0.39
C LYS A 179 11.23 -4.08 0.72
N SER A 180 10.53 -3.10 1.28
CA SER A 180 9.14 -3.25 1.71
C SER A 180 8.50 -1.87 1.82
N VAL A 181 7.18 -1.81 1.66
CA VAL A 181 6.38 -0.60 1.78
C VAL A 181 5.15 -0.84 2.63
N ALA A 182 4.73 0.18 3.35
CA ALA A 182 3.46 0.20 4.08
C ALA A 182 2.87 1.60 4.04
N SER A 183 1.59 1.72 3.76
CA SER A 183 0.83 2.95 3.89
C SER A 183 0.22 3.02 5.29
N VAL A 184 0.46 4.11 6.00
CA VAL A 184 -0.01 4.34 7.37
C VAL A 184 -0.79 5.65 7.40
N GLN A 185 -2.00 5.60 7.92
CA GLN A 185 -2.81 6.80 8.09
C GLN A 185 -2.29 7.62 9.27
N GLU A 186 -1.96 8.89 9.03
CA GLU A 186 -1.59 9.88 10.02
C GLU A 186 -2.49 11.10 9.86
N GLY A 187 -3.43 11.28 10.79
CA GLY A 187 -4.48 12.30 10.65
C GLY A 187 -5.40 12.01 9.47
N ASP A 188 -5.49 12.95 8.54
CA ASP A 188 -6.36 12.84 7.36
C ASP A 188 -5.65 12.30 6.12
N ASN A 189 -4.32 12.10 6.18
CA ASN A 189 -3.49 11.66 5.07
C ASN A 189 -2.85 10.29 5.32
N ASP A 190 -2.58 9.59 4.23
CA ASP A 190 -1.82 8.34 4.24
C ASP A 190 -0.35 8.64 3.89
N PHE A 191 0.55 8.21 4.75
CA PHE A 191 1.98 8.33 4.54
C PHE A 191 2.62 7.00 4.18
N LEU A 192 3.56 7.06 3.25
CA LEU A 192 4.31 5.89 2.86
C LEU A 192 5.52 5.70 3.78
N TYR A 193 5.58 4.54 4.42
CA TYR A 193 6.75 4.04 5.12
C TYR A 193 7.43 2.98 4.27
N THR A 194 8.73 3.07 4.17
CA THR A 194 9.55 2.15 3.37
C THR A 194 10.67 1.57 4.20
N VAL A 195 11.00 0.31 3.98
CA VAL A 195 12.28 -0.25 4.43
C VAL A 195 13.27 -0.09 3.30
N VAL A 196 14.31 0.70 3.54
CA VAL A 196 15.38 0.95 2.56
C VAL A 196 16.69 0.36 3.05
N GLU A 197 17.34 -0.43 2.22
CA GLU A 197 18.68 -0.96 2.46
C GLU A 197 19.71 -0.03 1.85
N ARG A 198 20.57 0.55 2.70
CA ARG A 198 21.60 1.51 2.30
C ARG A 198 23.00 1.04 2.67
N THR A 199 23.99 1.46 1.91
CA THR A 199 25.39 1.23 2.26
C THR A 199 25.97 2.50 2.88
N VAL A 200 26.18 2.48 4.20
CA VAL A 200 26.72 3.60 4.95
C VAL A 200 28.07 3.18 5.57
N ASN A 201 29.13 3.90 5.28
CA ASN A 201 30.50 3.59 5.75
C ASN A 201 30.90 2.12 5.50
N SER A 202 30.63 1.63 4.28
CA SER A 202 30.88 0.24 3.85
C SER A 202 30.12 -0.82 4.64
N ARG A 203 29.04 -0.45 5.33
CA ARG A 203 28.13 -1.37 6.02
C ARG A 203 26.76 -1.31 5.38
N THR A 204 26.19 -2.47 5.10
CA THR A 204 24.79 -2.57 4.68
C THR A 204 23.89 -2.48 5.90
N VAL A 205 23.01 -1.50 5.92
CA VAL A 205 22.06 -1.21 7.01
C VAL A 205 20.66 -1.03 6.41
N LYS A 206 19.65 -1.30 7.21
CA LYS A 206 18.26 -1.08 6.81
C LYS A 206 17.66 0.02 7.68
N TYR A 207 17.03 0.96 7.04
CA TYR A 207 16.32 2.06 7.68
C TYR A 207 14.82 1.94 7.39
N ILE A 208 14.00 2.35 8.35
CA ILE A 208 12.60 2.66 8.10
C ILE A 208 12.55 4.15 7.79
N GLU A 209 12.14 4.46 6.58
CA GLU A 209 12.06 5.84 6.08
C GLU A 209 10.61 6.18 5.76
N ARG A 210 10.20 7.40 6.07
CA ARG A 210 8.89 7.93 5.73
C ARG A 210 9.04 8.87 4.54
N LEU A 211 8.21 8.69 3.51
CA LEU A 211 8.17 9.61 2.38
C LEU A 211 7.62 10.96 2.84
N HIS A 212 8.32 12.03 2.48
CA HIS A 212 7.85 13.38 2.78
C HIS A 212 6.64 13.76 1.90
N GLU A 213 5.81 14.65 2.39
CA GLU A 213 4.70 15.20 1.61
C GLU A 213 5.19 15.91 0.35
N HIS A 214 4.41 15.78 -0.73
CA HIS A 214 4.68 16.48 -1.99
C HIS A 214 3.99 17.83 -2.06
N ASP A 215 2.96 18.05 -1.23
CA ASP A 215 2.25 19.32 -1.14
C ASP A 215 3.01 20.25 -0.18
N ILE A 216 3.85 21.09 -0.76
CA ILE A 216 4.74 22.00 -0.04
C ILE A 216 4.30 23.41 -0.38
N ASP A 217 3.79 24.15 0.61
CA ASP A 217 3.32 25.53 0.46
C ASP A 217 4.40 26.48 -0.06
N ASN A 218 5.64 26.26 0.36
CA ASN A 218 6.77 27.09 -0.03
C ASN A 218 7.95 26.21 -0.48
N LEU A 219 8.35 26.37 -1.74
CA LEU A 219 9.46 25.61 -2.33
C LEU A 219 10.79 25.74 -1.55
N GLN A 220 10.95 26.80 -0.75
CA GLN A 220 12.14 26.98 0.11
C GLN A 220 12.18 25.99 1.28
N ASP A 221 11.03 25.43 1.66
CA ASP A 221 10.90 24.47 2.75
C ASP A 221 11.00 23.01 2.25
N ALA A 222 11.16 22.83 0.93
CA ALA A 222 11.31 21.53 0.32
C ALA A 222 12.64 20.88 0.66
N PHE A 223 12.61 19.61 1.06
CA PHE A 223 13.82 18.81 1.22
C PHE A 223 14.33 18.35 -0.15
N HIS A 224 15.51 18.81 -0.55
CA HIS A 224 16.18 18.42 -1.80
C HIS A 224 17.28 17.39 -1.53
N VAL A 225 16.96 16.39 -0.71
CA VAL A 225 17.85 15.29 -0.34
C VAL A 225 17.15 13.95 -0.57
N ASP A 226 17.92 12.93 -0.87
CA ASP A 226 17.39 11.58 -1.08
C ASP A 226 16.83 10.98 0.21
N SER A 227 17.53 11.19 1.32
CA SER A 227 17.14 10.75 2.66
C SER A 227 17.83 11.58 3.73
N GLY A 228 17.18 11.79 4.85
CA GLY A 228 17.71 12.56 5.96
C GLY A 228 16.93 12.32 7.26
N LEU A 229 17.40 12.94 8.32
CA LEU A 229 16.67 13.04 9.58
C LEU A 229 16.01 14.41 9.63
N SER A 230 14.70 14.43 9.85
CA SER A 230 13.97 15.65 10.21
C SER A 230 13.72 15.66 11.72
N PHE A 231 13.83 16.84 12.30
CA PHE A 231 13.42 17.08 13.68
C PHE A 231 12.01 17.66 13.65
N ASP A 232 11.02 16.82 13.94
CA ASP A 232 9.64 17.26 14.08
C ASP A 232 9.48 18.07 15.39
N ASN A 233 8.75 19.17 15.33
CA ASN A 233 8.54 20.17 16.40
C ASN A 233 9.69 21.16 16.58
N PRO A 234 9.94 22.07 15.61
CA PRO A 234 10.88 23.16 15.84
C PRO A 234 10.39 24.08 16.96
N VAL A 235 11.27 24.36 17.91
CA VAL A 235 10.98 25.33 18.98
C VAL A 235 11.51 26.69 18.55
N ALA A 236 10.66 27.70 18.61
CA ALA A 236 11.03 29.06 18.20
C ALA A 236 12.18 29.61 19.08
N ILE A 237 13.26 30.06 18.44
CA ILE A 237 14.33 30.77 19.11
C ILE A 237 13.84 32.17 19.42
N THR A 238 13.86 32.56 20.69
CA THR A 238 13.42 33.89 21.18
C THR A 238 14.58 34.82 21.44
N GLY A 239 15.81 34.34 21.47
CA GLY A 239 17.00 35.15 21.68
C GLY A 239 18.29 34.39 21.39
N CYS A 240 19.33 35.15 21.05
CA CYS A 240 20.67 34.66 20.84
C CYS A 240 21.68 35.69 21.34
N THR A 241 22.72 35.26 22.05
CA THR A 241 23.78 36.16 22.50
C THR A 241 24.95 36.17 21.49
N SER A 242 25.67 37.27 21.38
CA SER A 242 26.93 37.36 20.63
C SER A 242 28.15 37.02 21.51
N ALA A 243 28.01 36.11 22.45
CA ALA A 243 29.06 35.68 23.38
C ALA A 243 29.74 34.38 22.90
N SER A 244 30.87 34.06 23.50
CA SER A 244 31.55 32.78 23.31
C SER A 244 31.63 32.04 24.67
N PRO A 245 30.90 30.95 24.88
CA PRO A 245 29.97 30.30 23.96
C PRO A 245 28.68 31.11 23.70
N VAL A 246 28.11 30.92 22.53
CA VAL A 246 26.79 31.47 22.17
C VAL A 246 25.72 30.83 23.06
N VAL A 247 24.83 31.65 23.62
CA VAL A 247 23.66 31.19 24.35
C VAL A 247 22.41 31.45 23.52
N ILE A 248 21.67 30.40 23.25
CA ILE A 248 20.41 30.46 22.52
C ILE A 248 19.26 30.29 23.50
N THR A 249 18.29 31.18 23.41
CA THR A 249 17.09 31.13 24.25
C THR A 249 15.91 30.61 23.45
N ALA A 250 15.32 29.52 23.89
CA ALA A 250 14.09 28.96 23.33
C ALA A 250 13.20 28.52 24.50
N THR A 251 12.02 29.12 24.62
CA THR A 251 11.12 28.84 25.73
C THR A 251 10.48 27.47 25.58
N SER A 252 10.48 26.67 26.66
CA SER A 252 9.86 25.34 26.70
C SER A 252 10.43 24.35 25.66
N HIS A 253 11.73 24.43 25.38
CA HIS A 253 12.38 23.59 24.36
C HIS A 253 12.42 22.08 24.72
N GLY A 254 12.26 21.71 25.97
CA GLY A 254 12.18 20.28 26.38
C GLY A 254 13.50 19.48 26.27
N PHE A 255 14.59 20.08 25.81
CA PHE A 255 15.89 19.41 25.65
C PHE A 255 16.62 19.25 26.97
N SER A 256 17.40 18.19 27.09
CA SER A 256 18.26 17.86 28.21
C SER A 256 19.73 18.13 27.89
N ASN A 257 20.56 18.21 28.92
CA ASN A 257 22.00 18.33 28.70
C ASN A 257 22.58 17.12 27.95
N GLY A 258 23.22 17.39 26.82
CA GLY A 258 23.79 16.37 25.96
C GLY A 258 22.96 16.08 24.71
N ASP A 259 21.77 16.62 24.60
CA ASP A 259 20.96 16.48 23.39
C ASP A 259 21.63 17.24 22.23
N VAL A 260 21.60 16.62 21.05
CA VAL A 260 22.07 17.24 19.80
C VAL A 260 20.90 17.96 19.17
N VAL A 261 21.07 19.25 18.90
CA VAL A 261 20.04 20.10 18.31
C VAL A 261 20.53 20.68 16.99
N ASP A 262 19.66 20.79 16.01
CA ASP A 262 19.88 21.55 14.80
C ASP A 262 19.27 22.94 14.93
N ILE A 263 20.00 23.97 14.50
CA ILE A 263 19.61 25.37 14.67
C ILE A 263 19.58 26.04 13.31
N ASN A 264 18.37 26.39 12.89
CA ASN A 264 18.11 27.03 11.60
C ASN A 264 17.67 28.51 11.75
N GLY A 265 17.87 29.30 10.72
CA GLY A 265 17.30 30.65 10.60
C GLY A 265 17.93 31.74 11.43
N ILE A 266 19.09 31.51 12.08
CA ILE A 266 19.83 32.56 12.78
C ILE A 266 20.50 33.46 11.72
N LYS A 267 20.04 34.72 11.64
CA LYS A 267 20.71 35.78 10.85
C LYS A 267 21.59 36.57 11.78
N VAL A 268 22.88 36.62 11.48
CA VAL A 268 23.80 37.61 12.12
C VAL A 268 23.47 38.96 11.51
N VAL A 269 22.86 39.84 12.30
CA VAL A 269 22.71 41.23 11.91
C VAL A 269 24.04 41.92 12.32
N ASP A 270 24.86 42.21 11.34
CA ASP A 270 26.06 43.03 11.58
C ASP A 270 25.62 44.43 12.05
N ALA A 271 25.96 44.78 13.26
CA ALA A 271 25.57 46.06 13.87
C ALA A 271 26.20 47.29 13.18
N THR A 272 26.97 47.05 12.12
CA THR A 272 27.64 48.11 11.36
C THR A 272 26.95 48.54 10.07
N GLN A 273 25.88 47.87 9.67
CA GLN A 273 25.04 48.34 8.55
C GLN A 273 23.97 49.30 9.05
N THR A 274 24.33 50.57 9.22
CA THR A 274 23.39 51.68 9.18
C THR A 274 22.82 51.76 7.79
N LEU A 275 21.51 51.50 7.67
CA LEU A 275 20.76 51.78 6.44
C LEU A 275 20.88 53.25 6.10
N GLY A 276 21.60 53.56 5.01
CA GLY A 276 21.58 54.85 4.36
C GLY A 276 20.39 54.96 3.40
#